data_804fe803f5ed8230de85bb7c650f2967
#
_entry.id   804fe803f5ed8230de85bb7c650f2967
#
_cell.length_a   1.000
_cell.length_b   1.000
_cell.length_c   1.000
_cell.angle_alpha   90.00
_cell.angle_beta   90.00
_cell.angle_gamma   90.00
#
_symmetry.space_group_name_H-M   'P 1'
#
loop_
_entity.id
_entity.type
_entity.pdbx_description
1 polymer ?
#
loop_
_entity_poly.entity_id
_entity_poly.type
_entity_poly.pdbx_seq_one_letter_code
_entity_poly.pdbx_strand_id
1 'polypeptide(L)'
;RITRLSEQYKEMQEEMSLALLDSHQQKLWLKAQKKKHKQEAKAAKAKAKLAAPQDEAKPRVYVLDFKGSMDAHEVSSLREEVTAVLAVAKPQDQVVVRLESPGGVVHGYGLAASQLQRLREKQIPLTVAVDKVAASGGYMMACVADKIVAAPFSIIGSIGVVAQIPNFNRFLKNKEIDIELHTAGQYKRTLTLLGENTEEGRQKFREDLNETHYLFKDFVHRMRPSLDIEQVATGEHWYGTQAQEKGLVDEVGTSDDLLLNLMEGRELVGVRFTQRKRLLDRFTNSAAESADRLLLRWLQRGQKPLL
;
A
#
# COMPACT_ATOMS: atom_id res chain seq x y z
N ARG A 1 -6.21 1.26 15.31
CA ARG A 1 -6.15 2.69 15.66
C ARG A 1 -6.97 3.48 14.65
N ILE A 2 -7.82 4.34 15.15
CA ILE A 2 -8.62 5.29 14.37
C ILE A 2 -8.09 6.68 14.68
N THR A 3 -7.90 7.50 13.64
CA THR A 3 -7.37 8.87 13.76
C THR A 3 -8.31 9.82 13.01
N ARG A 4 -8.74 10.88 13.65
CA ARG A 4 -9.58 11.93 13.03
C ARG A 4 -8.67 12.91 12.28
N LEU A 5 -8.37 12.62 11.02
CA LEU A 5 -7.47 13.42 10.20
C LEU A 5 -7.98 14.84 9.98
N SER A 6 -9.29 15.01 9.82
CA SER A 6 -9.90 16.34 9.68
C SER A 6 -9.65 17.24 10.90
N GLU A 7 -9.65 16.67 12.11
CA GLU A 7 -9.34 17.43 13.33
C GLU A 7 -7.87 17.82 13.35
N GLN A 8 -6.96 16.90 13.01
CA GLN A 8 -5.52 17.19 12.95
C GLN A 8 -5.19 18.31 11.96
N TYR A 9 -5.80 18.28 10.76
CA TYR A 9 -5.58 19.36 9.78
C TYR A 9 -6.11 20.72 10.27
N LYS A 10 -7.24 20.74 10.97
CA LYS A 10 -7.79 21.97 11.55
C LYS A 10 -6.91 22.50 12.67
N GLU A 11 -6.45 21.64 13.57
CA GLU A 11 -5.53 22.01 14.64
C GLU A 11 -4.24 22.61 14.08
N MET A 12 -3.65 21.98 13.07
CA MET A 12 -2.45 22.49 12.38
C MET A 12 -2.72 23.87 11.74
N GLN A 13 -3.86 24.06 11.09
CA GLN A 13 -4.26 25.34 10.52
C GLN A 13 -4.42 26.43 11.59
N GLU A 14 -5.03 26.10 12.71
CA GLU A 14 -5.20 27.01 13.85
C GLU A 14 -3.86 27.40 14.47
N GLU A 15 -2.96 26.44 14.67
CA GLU A 15 -1.60 26.68 15.18
C GLU A 15 -0.80 27.59 14.26
N MET A 16 -0.82 27.33 12.95
CA MET A 16 -0.15 28.17 11.96
C MET A 16 -0.74 29.58 11.93
N SER A 17 -2.07 29.70 11.95
CA SER A 17 -2.75 31.01 11.97
C SER A 17 -2.37 31.80 13.22
N LEU A 18 -2.30 31.15 14.38
CA LEU A 18 -1.90 31.77 15.64
C LEU A 18 -0.43 32.25 15.62
N ALA A 19 0.47 31.43 15.04
CA ALA A 19 1.90 31.75 14.98
C ALA A 19 2.21 32.97 14.09
N LEU A 20 1.36 33.29 13.11
CA LEU A 20 1.50 34.42 12.20
C LEU A 20 1.01 35.76 12.79
N LEU A 21 0.33 35.72 13.95
CA LEU A 21 -0.21 36.92 14.63
C LEU A 21 0.77 37.51 15.62
N ASP A 22 0.73 38.85 15.82
CA ASP A 22 1.45 39.48 16.90
C ASP A 22 0.84 39.16 18.29
N SER A 23 1.55 39.48 19.36
CA SER A 23 1.15 39.13 20.74
C SER A 23 -0.20 39.71 21.17
N HIS A 24 -0.61 40.84 20.60
CA HIS A 24 -1.91 41.45 20.89
C HIS A 24 -3.02 40.74 20.11
N GLN A 25 -2.79 40.49 18.82
CA GLN A 25 -3.71 39.76 17.94
C GLN A 25 -3.89 38.32 18.43
N GLN A 26 -2.83 37.62 18.88
CA GLN A 26 -2.92 36.30 19.48
C GLN A 26 -3.91 36.24 20.65
N LYS A 27 -3.86 37.23 21.56
CA LYS A 27 -4.79 37.28 22.71
C LYS A 27 -6.24 37.48 22.27
N LEU A 28 -6.49 38.29 21.26
CA LEU A 28 -7.81 38.51 20.70
C LEU A 28 -8.34 37.26 19.99
N TRP A 29 -7.48 36.63 19.19
CA TRP A 29 -7.80 35.42 18.46
C TRP A 29 -8.16 34.27 19.43
N LEU A 30 -7.36 34.03 20.44
CA LEU A 30 -7.62 33.01 21.47
C LEU A 30 -8.95 33.26 22.23
N LYS A 31 -9.30 34.50 22.52
CA LYS A 31 -10.58 34.85 23.12
C LYS A 31 -11.75 34.55 22.16
N ALA A 32 -11.60 34.86 20.87
CA ALA A 32 -12.59 34.60 19.84
C ALA A 32 -12.81 33.10 19.65
N GLN A 33 -11.74 32.31 19.54
CA GLN A 33 -11.80 30.86 19.43
C GLN A 33 -12.47 30.21 20.64
N LYS A 34 -12.12 30.64 21.86
CA LYS A 34 -12.76 30.12 23.08
C LYS A 34 -14.26 30.41 23.13
N LYS A 35 -14.68 31.56 22.63
CA LYS A 35 -16.10 31.92 22.50
C LYS A 35 -16.81 31.07 21.47
N LYS A 36 -16.17 30.84 20.30
CA LYS A 36 -16.66 30.02 19.21
C LYS A 36 -16.86 28.57 19.66
N HIS A 37 -15.84 27.93 20.26
CA HIS A 37 -15.91 26.56 20.78
C HIS A 37 -17.00 26.40 21.85
N LYS A 38 -17.17 27.42 22.71
CA LYS A 38 -18.26 27.41 23.72
C LYS A 38 -19.66 27.49 23.08
N GLN A 39 -19.79 28.25 22.00
CA GLN A 39 -21.06 28.35 21.25
C GLN A 39 -21.35 27.06 20.49
N GLU A 40 -20.34 26.48 19.81
CA GLU A 40 -20.45 25.21 19.10
C GLU A 40 -20.80 24.06 20.07
N ALA A 41 -20.16 23.98 21.22
CA ALA A 41 -20.48 23.00 22.25
C ALA A 41 -21.91 23.14 22.80
N LYS A 42 -22.39 24.39 22.96
CA LYS A 42 -23.81 24.64 23.36
C LYS A 42 -24.80 24.24 22.26
N ALA A 43 -24.49 24.59 21.00
CA ALA A 43 -25.30 24.24 19.85
C ALA A 43 -25.33 22.70 19.65
N ALA A 44 -24.21 22.02 19.79
CA ALA A 44 -24.13 20.56 19.73
C ALA A 44 -24.96 19.88 20.84
N LYS A 45 -24.86 20.40 22.07
CA LYS A 45 -25.71 19.91 23.19
C LYS A 45 -27.21 20.16 22.98
N ALA A 46 -27.56 21.31 22.41
CA ALA A 46 -28.96 21.61 22.07
C ALA A 46 -29.49 20.71 20.97
N LYS A 47 -28.72 20.49 19.91
CA LYS A 47 -29.03 19.54 18.83
C LYS A 47 -29.14 18.11 19.35
N ALA A 48 -28.25 17.65 20.19
CA ALA A 48 -28.29 16.32 20.79
C ALA A 48 -29.51 16.08 21.68
N LYS A 49 -30.09 17.12 22.24
CA LYS A 49 -31.35 17.03 23.01
C LYS A 49 -32.61 16.99 22.14
N LEU A 50 -32.55 17.51 20.94
CA LEU A 50 -33.67 17.64 20.00
C LEU A 50 -33.70 16.58 18.91
N ALA A 51 -32.57 15.91 18.67
CA ALA A 51 -32.41 14.96 17.59
C ALA A 51 -32.88 13.57 17.99
N ALA A 52 -33.81 13.01 17.21
CA ALA A 52 -33.94 11.57 17.07
C ALA A 52 -32.63 10.97 16.50
N PRO A 53 -32.32 9.69 16.71
CA PRO A 53 -31.00 9.09 16.43
C PRO A 53 -30.60 8.98 14.95
N GLN A 54 -31.15 9.76 14.06
CA GLN A 54 -30.86 9.77 12.61
C GLN A 54 -30.35 11.12 12.15
N ASP A 55 -29.38 11.68 12.86
CA ASP A 55 -28.81 12.94 12.40
C ASP A 55 -27.76 12.74 11.29
N GLU A 56 -27.84 13.61 10.30
CA GLU A 56 -27.01 13.77 9.11
C GLU A 56 -25.50 13.87 9.46
N ALA A 57 -24.93 12.74 9.86
CA ALA A 57 -23.49 12.65 9.99
C ALA A 57 -22.88 12.91 8.61
N LYS A 58 -21.95 13.87 8.53
CA LYS A 58 -21.21 14.16 7.28
C LYS A 58 -20.69 12.85 6.69
N PRO A 59 -20.75 12.71 5.37
CA PRO A 59 -20.10 11.58 4.69
C PRO A 59 -18.63 11.47 5.10
N ARG A 60 -18.15 10.25 5.23
CA ARG A 60 -16.77 9.98 5.67
C ARG A 60 -15.89 9.54 4.53
N VAL A 61 -14.63 9.89 4.64
CA VAL A 61 -13.54 9.33 3.84
C VAL A 61 -12.66 8.52 4.77
N TYR A 62 -12.67 7.20 4.59
CA TYR A 62 -11.76 6.32 5.30
C TYR A 62 -10.43 6.29 4.58
N VAL A 63 -9.37 6.69 5.26
CA VAL A 63 -8.02 6.75 4.70
C VAL A 63 -7.20 5.58 5.22
N LEU A 64 -6.72 4.74 4.30
CA LEU A 64 -5.85 3.61 4.57
C LEU A 64 -4.47 3.88 3.99
N ASP A 65 -3.43 3.46 4.69
CA ASP A 65 -2.05 3.53 4.21
C ASP A 65 -1.54 2.13 3.92
N PHE A 66 -1.08 1.90 2.70
CA PHE A 66 -0.43 0.64 2.33
C PHE A 66 0.96 0.92 1.77
N LYS A 67 1.97 0.54 2.52
CA LYS A 67 3.36 0.59 2.09
C LYS A 67 3.89 -0.84 1.97
N GLY A 68 3.81 -1.37 0.74
CA GLY A 68 4.04 -2.78 0.48
C GLY A 68 5.52 -3.15 0.40
N SER A 69 5.86 -4.27 1.01
CA SER A 69 7.13 -4.97 0.89
C SER A 69 7.10 -6.04 -0.20
N MET A 70 8.26 -6.65 -0.49
CA MET A 70 8.39 -7.70 -1.49
C MET A 70 7.53 -8.94 -1.17
N ASP A 71 7.42 -9.31 0.09
CA ASP A 71 6.63 -10.45 0.58
C ASP A 71 5.16 -10.10 0.87
N ALA A 72 4.79 -8.84 0.74
CA ALA A 72 3.44 -8.32 0.97
C ALA A 72 2.84 -8.65 2.36
N HIS A 73 3.66 -8.72 3.40
CA HIS A 73 3.18 -9.07 4.76
C HIS A 73 2.16 -8.05 5.30
N GLU A 74 2.16 -6.82 4.79
CA GLU A 74 1.22 -5.74 5.15
C GLU A 74 -0.23 -6.07 4.78
N VAL A 75 -0.44 -7.05 3.90
CA VAL A 75 -1.77 -7.52 3.52
C VAL A 75 -2.56 -8.02 4.72
N SER A 76 -1.89 -8.59 5.71
CA SER A 76 -2.53 -9.01 6.97
C SER A 76 -3.22 -7.86 7.69
N SER A 77 -2.58 -6.68 7.72
CA SER A 77 -3.17 -5.46 8.29
C SER A 77 -4.29 -4.89 7.42
N LEU A 78 -4.09 -4.86 6.09
CA LEU A 78 -5.08 -4.39 5.14
C LEU A 78 -6.41 -5.16 5.24
N ARG A 79 -6.36 -6.48 5.45
CA ARG A 79 -7.54 -7.32 5.66
C ARG A 79 -8.39 -6.86 6.83
N GLU A 80 -7.75 -6.55 7.96
CA GLU A 80 -8.41 -6.05 9.17
C GLU A 80 -8.98 -4.64 8.95
N GLU A 81 -8.21 -3.77 8.30
CA GLU A 81 -8.61 -2.38 8.00
C GLU A 81 -9.83 -2.33 7.08
N VAL A 82 -9.81 -3.08 5.97
CA VAL A 82 -10.94 -3.18 5.04
C VAL A 82 -12.16 -3.76 5.72
N THR A 83 -11.99 -4.81 6.53
CA THR A 83 -13.09 -5.41 7.29
C THR A 83 -13.70 -4.42 8.28
N ALA A 84 -12.87 -3.65 8.99
CA ALA A 84 -13.34 -2.63 9.92
C ALA A 84 -14.11 -1.51 9.21
N VAL A 85 -13.63 -1.06 8.05
CA VAL A 85 -14.34 -0.06 7.23
C VAL A 85 -15.68 -0.60 6.78
N LEU A 86 -15.72 -1.81 6.20
CA LEU A 86 -16.96 -2.43 5.72
C LEU A 86 -17.99 -2.66 6.82
N ALA A 87 -17.58 -2.81 8.06
CA ALA A 87 -18.48 -2.97 9.20
C ALA A 87 -19.28 -1.70 9.54
N VAL A 88 -18.79 -0.51 9.14
CA VAL A 88 -19.38 0.79 9.55
C VAL A 88 -19.67 1.74 8.40
N ALA A 89 -19.11 1.51 7.21
CA ALA A 89 -19.26 2.37 6.05
C ALA A 89 -20.72 2.43 5.58
N LYS A 90 -21.15 3.63 5.23
CA LYS A 90 -22.46 3.92 4.67
C LYS A 90 -22.36 4.18 3.16
N PRO A 91 -23.47 4.13 2.39
CA PRO A 91 -23.44 4.33 0.94
C PRO A 91 -22.83 5.67 0.47
N GLN A 92 -22.90 6.72 1.30
CA GLN A 92 -22.32 8.03 0.98
C GLN A 92 -20.82 8.15 1.32
N ASP A 93 -20.27 7.17 2.03
CA ASP A 93 -18.87 7.15 2.41
C ASP A 93 -17.99 6.68 1.26
N GLN A 94 -16.71 6.95 1.35
CA GLN A 94 -15.70 6.48 0.39
C GLN A 94 -14.40 6.11 1.09
N VAL A 95 -13.55 5.40 0.37
CA VAL A 95 -12.22 4.99 0.83
C VAL A 95 -11.15 5.62 -0.06
N VAL A 96 -10.12 6.14 0.57
CA VAL A 96 -8.86 6.53 -0.08
C VAL A 96 -7.75 5.63 0.44
N VAL A 97 -7.05 4.95 -0.46
CA VAL A 97 -5.83 4.21 -0.13
C VAL A 97 -4.63 5.00 -0.63
N ARG A 98 -3.76 5.43 0.28
CA ARG A 98 -2.44 5.96 -0.09
C ARG A 98 -1.51 4.76 -0.27
N LEU A 99 -1.17 4.50 -1.51
CA LEU A 99 -0.44 3.30 -1.93
C LEU A 99 1.01 3.64 -2.28
N GLU A 100 1.94 2.95 -1.66
CA GLU A 100 3.36 2.98 -1.99
C GLU A 100 3.86 1.54 -2.09
N SER A 101 4.07 1.02 -3.30
CA SER A 101 4.59 -0.34 -3.48
C SER A 101 5.25 -0.57 -4.83
N PRO A 102 6.47 -1.12 -4.87
CA PRO A 102 7.12 -1.57 -6.10
C PRO A 102 6.61 -2.93 -6.60
N GLY A 103 5.69 -3.57 -5.86
CA GLY A 103 5.25 -4.94 -6.11
C GLY A 103 6.06 -5.99 -5.36
N GLY A 104 5.85 -7.24 -5.70
CA GLY A 104 6.49 -8.39 -5.06
C GLY A 104 5.78 -9.70 -5.42
N VAL A 105 5.69 -10.62 -4.45
CA VAL A 105 5.11 -11.94 -4.67
C VAL A 105 3.66 -11.89 -5.14
N VAL A 106 3.37 -12.63 -6.21
CA VAL A 106 2.07 -12.58 -6.91
C VAL A 106 0.89 -12.93 -6.00
N HIS A 107 1.00 -13.98 -5.21
CA HIS A 107 -0.09 -14.42 -4.32
C HIS A 107 -0.36 -13.41 -3.19
N GLY A 108 0.66 -12.69 -2.71
CA GLY A 108 0.50 -11.66 -1.70
C GLY A 108 -0.23 -10.43 -2.25
N TYR A 109 0.23 -9.91 -3.38
CA TYR A 109 -0.41 -8.76 -4.03
C TYR A 109 -1.77 -9.11 -4.66
N GLY A 110 -1.94 -10.33 -5.14
CA GLY A 110 -3.25 -10.84 -5.56
C GLY A 110 -4.26 -10.83 -4.41
N LEU A 111 -3.85 -11.25 -3.21
CA LEU A 111 -4.70 -11.17 -2.02
C LEU A 111 -4.97 -9.71 -1.64
N ALA A 112 -3.98 -8.82 -1.71
CA ALA A 112 -4.16 -7.39 -1.44
C ALA A 112 -5.19 -6.76 -2.39
N ALA A 113 -5.07 -7.03 -3.69
CA ALA A 113 -6.03 -6.57 -4.69
C ALA A 113 -7.44 -7.11 -4.40
N SER A 114 -7.56 -8.38 -4.02
CA SER A 114 -8.85 -8.99 -3.63
C SER A 114 -9.46 -8.32 -2.38
N GLN A 115 -8.65 -7.85 -1.44
CA GLN A 115 -9.18 -7.08 -0.31
C GLN A 115 -9.78 -5.75 -0.77
N LEU A 116 -9.15 -5.06 -1.69
CA LEU A 116 -9.69 -3.82 -2.25
C LEU A 116 -10.96 -4.07 -3.09
N GLN A 117 -11.06 -5.19 -3.80
CA GLN A 117 -12.28 -5.57 -4.52
C GLN A 117 -13.49 -5.70 -3.60
N ARG A 118 -13.33 -6.13 -2.35
CA ARG A 118 -14.42 -6.19 -1.36
C ARG A 118 -15.12 -4.85 -1.17
N LEU A 119 -14.38 -3.74 -1.24
CA LEU A 119 -14.95 -2.40 -1.16
C LEU A 119 -15.83 -2.11 -2.37
N ARG A 120 -15.36 -2.43 -3.57
CA ARG A 120 -16.13 -2.24 -4.81
C ARG A 120 -17.39 -3.11 -4.86
N GLU A 121 -17.29 -4.37 -4.45
CA GLU A 121 -18.43 -5.29 -4.36
C GLU A 121 -19.52 -4.78 -3.42
N LYS A 122 -19.13 -4.03 -2.40
CA LYS A 122 -20.07 -3.35 -1.48
C LYS A 122 -20.44 -1.93 -1.94
N GLN A 123 -20.05 -1.57 -3.17
CA GLN A 123 -20.35 -0.26 -3.78
C GLN A 123 -19.81 0.93 -2.97
N ILE A 124 -18.75 0.74 -2.24
CA ILE A 124 -18.02 1.81 -1.56
C ILE A 124 -16.98 2.38 -2.54
N PRO A 125 -17.12 3.66 -2.96
CA PRO A 125 -16.18 4.30 -3.87
C PRO A 125 -14.74 4.22 -3.34
N LEU A 126 -13.83 3.77 -4.19
CA LEU A 126 -12.43 3.60 -3.87
C LEU A 126 -11.56 4.50 -4.76
N THR A 127 -10.77 5.36 -4.13
CA THR A 127 -9.69 6.10 -4.79
C THR A 127 -8.35 5.59 -4.28
N VAL A 128 -7.42 5.35 -5.19
CA VAL A 128 -6.03 5.05 -4.85
C VAL A 128 -5.18 6.27 -5.21
N ALA A 129 -4.40 6.76 -4.24
CA ALA A 129 -3.45 7.85 -4.41
C ALA A 129 -2.02 7.31 -4.34
N VAL A 130 -1.22 7.64 -5.34
CA VAL A 130 0.15 7.15 -5.51
C VAL A 130 1.10 8.34 -5.57
N ASP A 131 1.81 8.61 -4.47
CA ASP A 131 2.76 9.73 -4.43
C ASP A 131 4.15 9.33 -4.98
N LYS A 132 4.55 8.05 -4.84
CA LYS A 132 5.89 7.59 -5.21
C LYS A 132 5.90 6.44 -6.19
N VAL A 133 5.23 5.33 -5.88
CA VAL A 133 5.28 4.12 -6.68
C VAL A 133 4.05 3.23 -6.49
N ALA A 134 3.49 2.77 -7.59
CA ALA A 134 2.58 1.63 -7.68
C ALA A 134 2.93 0.84 -8.94
N ALA A 135 3.83 -0.10 -8.80
CA ALA A 135 4.39 -0.89 -9.90
C ALA A 135 4.17 -2.38 -9.67
N SER A 136 4.04 -3.14 -10.75
CA SER A 136 3.86 -4.60 -10.69
C SER A 136 2.67 -4.97 -9.77
N GLY A 137 2.87 -5.77 -8.72
CA GLY A 137 1.82 -6.06 -7.72
C GLY A 137 1.21 -4.80 -7.10
N GLY A 138 1.96 -3.70 -6.97
CA GLY A 138 1.42 -2.40 -6.54
C GLY A 138 0.38 -1.85 -7.51
N TYR A 139 0.61 -1.98 -8.82
CA TYR A 139 -0.39 -1.60 -9.82
C TYR A 139 -1.57 -2.58 -9.88
N MET A 140 -1.34 -3.86 -9.59
CA MET A 140 -2.44 -4.83 -9.43
C MET A 140 -3.43 -4.39 -8.34
N MET A 141 -2.94 -3.78 -7.26
CA MET A 141 -3.79 -3.16 -6.25
C MET A 141 -4.45 -1.88 -6.77
N ALA A 142 -3.66 -0.98 -7.37
CA ALA A 142 -4.14 0.32 -7.82
C ALA A 142 -5.27 0.21 -8.85
N CYS A 143 -5.17 -0.72 -9.80
CA CYS A 143 -6.14 -0.88 -10.89
C CYS A 143 -7.55 -1.26 -10.40
N VAL A 144 -7.70 -1.76 -9.18
CA VAL A 144 -8.99 -2.06 -8.57
C VAL A 144 -9.81 -0.81 -8.27
N ALA A 145 -9.15 0.34 -8.10
CA ALA A 145 -9.80 1.60 -7.73
C ALA A 145 -10.76 2.12 -8.82
N ASP A 146 -11.81 2.80 -8.39
CA ASP A 146 -12.67 3.58 -9.28
C ASP A 146 -11.92 4.78 -9.87
N LYS A 147 -10.99 5.36 -9.09
CA LYS A 147 -10.14 6.47 -9.48
C LYS A 147 -8.71 6.28 -8.96
N ILE A 148 -7.73 6.54 -9.83
CA ILE A 148 -6.30 6.56 -9.49
C ILE A 148 -5.77 7.97 -9.67
N VAL A 149 -5.20 8.52 -8.60
CA VAL A 149 -4.49 9.80 -8.58
C VAL A 149 -3.02 9.53 -8.38
N ALA A 150 -2.16 10.07 -9.23
CA ALA A 150 -0.72 9.82 -9.17
C ALA A 150 0.07 11.13 -9.21
N ALA A 151 1.09 11.27 -8.38
CA ALA A 151 1.99 12.41 -8.46
C ALA A 151 2.78 12.40 -9.78
N PRO A 152 3.20 13.56 -10.31
CA PRO A 152 3.79 13.66 -11.66
C PRO A 152 4.97 12.73 -11.92
N PHE A 153 5.81 12.48 -10.92
CA PHE A 153 6.99 11.63 -11.01
C PHE A 153 6.86 10.28 -10.28
N SER A 154 5.65 9.90 -9.87
CA SER A 154 5.41 8.58 -9.32
C SER A 154 5.64 7.50 -10.39
N ILE A 155 6.17 6.37 -9.99
CA ILE A 155 6.44 5.24 -10.87
C ILE A 155 5.20 4.36 -10.95
N ILE A 156 4.68 4.17 -12.17
CA ILE A 156 3.41 3.47 -12.43
C ILE A 156 3.60 2.42 -13.52
N GLY A 157 2.94 1.29 -13.39
CA GLY A 157 2.92 0.24 -14.41
C GLY A 157 3.74 -0.97 -14.01
N SER A 158 4.78 -1.30 -14.79
CA SER A 158 5.55 -2.53 -14.62
C SER A 158 4.65 -3.78 -14.58
N ILE A 159 3.69 -3.81 -15.52
CA ILE A 159 2.76 -4.95 -15.67
C ILE A 159 3.50 -6.07 -16.39
N GLY A 160 4.17 -6.87 -15.61
CA GLY A 160 4.99 -7.98 -16.08
C GLY A 160 5.34 -8.91 -14.93
N VAL A 161 6.00 -10.00 -15.25
CA VAL A 161 6.45 -11.01 -14.30
C VAL A 161 7.91 -11.30 -14.53
N VAL A 162 8.69 -11.33 -13.48
CA VAL A 162 10.11 -11.68 -13.52
C VAL A 162 10.42 -12.75 -12.48
N ALA A 163 11.25 -13.71 -12.86
CA ALA A 163 11.86 -14.65 -11.93
C ALA A 163 13.36 -14.71 -12.17
N GLN A 164 14.13 -14.67 -11.10
CA GLN A 164 15.58 -14.79 -11.13
C GLN A 164 15.99 -15.90 -10.18
N ILE A 165 16.55 -16.98 -10.75
CA ILE A 165 16.92 -18.16 -9.99
C ILE A 165 18.42 -18.41 -10.20
N PRO A 166 19.27 -18.23 -9.18
CA PRO A 166 20.65 -18.65 -9.25
C PRO A 166 20.73 -20.18 -9.28
N ASN A 167 21.70 -20.74 -9.98
CA ASN A 167 21.97 -22.17 -9.96
C ASN A 167 23.42 -22.44 -9.57
N PHE A 168 23.62 -23.13 -8.47
CA PHE A 168 24.92 -23.47 -7.91
C PHE A 168 25.37 -24.89 -8.25
N ASN A 169 24.67 -25.63 -9.11
CA ASN A 169 25.01 -27.01 -9.42
C ASN A 169 26.45 -27.20 -9.91
N ARG A 170 26.91 -26.36 -10.82
CA ARG A 170 28.27 -26.39 -11.34
C ARG A 170 29.34 -26.19 -10.24
N PHE A 171 29.07 -25.25 -9.32
CA PHE A 171 29.96 -24.99 -8.19
C PHE A 171 30.07 -26.22 -7.29
N LEU A 172 28.94 -26.86 -6.97
CA LEU A 172 28.89 -28.06 -6.14
C LEU A 172 29.62 -29.23 -6.81
N LYS A 173 29.39 -29.47 -8.10
CA LYS A 173 30.11 -30.50 -8.87
C LYS A 173 31.61 -30.30 -8.86
N ASN A 174 32.07 -29.05 -8.96
CA ASN A 174 33.50 -28.72 -8.86
C ASN A 174 34.09 -28.97 -7.45
N LYS A 175 33.24 -29.16 -6.44
CA LYS A 175 33.61 -29.51 -5.07
C LYS A 175 33.31 -30.97 -4.72
N GLU A 176 33.10 -31.80 -5.77
CA GLU A 176 32.78 -33.23 -5.62
C GLU A 176 31.52 -33.49 -4.75
N ILE A 177 30.53 -32.55 -4.83
CA ILE A 177 29.26 -32.66 -4.11
C ILE A 177 28.17 -32.90 -5.15
N ASP A 178 27.54 -34.06 -5.09
CA ASP A 178 26.38 -34.42 -5.89
C ASP A 178 25.08 -34.11 -5.15
N ILE A 179 24.07 -33.67 -5.92
CA ILE A 179 22.72 -33.43 -5.40
C ILE A 179 21.79 -34.44 -6.04
N GLU A 180 21.13 -35.22 -5.21
CA GLU A 180 20.07 -36.12 -5.63
C GLU A 180 18.70 -35.45 -5.40
N LEU A 181 17.94 -35.27 -6.47
CA LEU A 181 16.59 -34.72 -6.42
C LEU A 181 15.57 -35.79 -6.76
N HIS A 182 14.83 -36.22 -5.77
CA HIS A 182 13.75 -37.19 -5.91
C HIS A 182 12.39 -36.48 -5.88
N THR A 183 11.62 -36.57 -6.96
CA THR A 183 10.29 -35.98 -7.07
C THR A 183 9.26 -36.98 -7.55
N ALA A 184 8.02 -36.80 -7.14
CA ALA A 184 6.86 -37.47 -7.70
C ALA A 184 5.94 -36.42 -8.32
N GLY A 185 5.54 -36.64 -9.58
CA GLY A 185 4.87 -35.67 -10.43
C GLY A 185 5.85 -34.96 -11.37
N GLN A 186 5.55 -35.01 -12.67
CA GLN A 186 6.42 -34.56 -13.76
C GLN A 186 6.94 -33.13 -13.59
N TYR A 187 6.09 -32.22 -13.10
CA TYR A 187 6.41 -30.79 -12.95
C TYR A 187 6.47 -30.34 -11.49
N LYS A 188 6.71 -31.28 -10.55
CA LYS A 188 6.83 -30.91 -9.12
C LYS A 188 7.97 -29.93 -8.86
N ARG A 189 9.05 -30.06 -9.64
CA ARG A 189 10.17 -29.11 -9.72
C ARG A 189 10.56 -28.94 -11.18
N THR A 190 10.59 -27.70 -11.64
CA THR A 190 11.00 -27.33 -13.01
C THR A 190 12.40 -26.78 -13.00
N LEU A 191 12.71 -25.81 -12.11
CA LEU A 191 14.03 -25.28 -11.88
C LEU A 191 14.42 -25.42 -10.41
N THR A 192 15.70 -25.64 -10.15
CA THR A 192 16.28 -25.80 -8.81
C THR A 192 17.50 -24.92 -8.63
N LEU A 193 17.83 -24.61 -7.36
CA LEU A 193 19.02 -23.87 -6.99
C LEU A 193 20.30 -24.72 -7.05
N LEU A 194 20.19 -26.00 -6.71
CA LEU A 194 21.35 -26.89 -6.47
C LEU A 194 21.44 -28.03 -7.44
N GLY A 195 20.31 -28.54 -7.92
CA GLY A 195 20.27 -29.64 -8.88
C GLY A 195 20.51 -29.19 -10.33
N GLU A 196 20.57 -30.15 -11.21
CA GLU A 196 20.63 -29.91 -12.66
C GLU A 196 19.30 -29.38 -13.19
N ASN A 197 19.37 -28.32 -14.01
CA ASN A 197 18.20 -27.79 -14.70
C ASN A 197 18.19 -28.28 -16.15
N THR A 198 17.07 -28.84 -16.55
CA THR A 198 16.85 -29.36 -17.92
C THR A 198 16.22 -28.29 -18.82
N GLU A 199 16.34 -28.45 -20.15
CA GLU A 199 15.66 -27.54 -21.08
C GLU A 199 14.12 -27.71 -21.01
N GLU A 200 13.62 -28.93 -20.80
CA GLU A 200 12.20 -29.16 -20.55
C GLU A 200 11.71 -28.39 -19.29
N GLY A 201 12.46 -28.45 -18.20
CA GLY A 201 12.16 -27.70 -16.99
C GLY A 201 12.15 -26.18 -17.20
N ARG A 202 13.12 -25.67 -17.99
CA ARG A 202 13.16 -24.23 -18.36
C ARG A 202 11.97 -23.84 -19.23
N GLN A 203 11.60 -24.68 -20.19
CA GLN A 203 10.45 -24.42 -21.05
C GLN A 203 9.16 -24.37 -20.23
N LYS A 204 8.92 -25.36 -19.38
CA LYS A 204 7.74 -25.37 -18.51
C LYS A 204 7.71 -24.16 -17.57
N PHE A 205 8.84 -23.76 -17.02
CA PHE A 205 8.95 -22.57 -16.17
C PHE A 205 8.59 -21.27 -16.92
N ARG A 206 9.04 -21.14 -18.19
CA ARG A 206 8.63 -20.00 -19.04
C ARG A 206 7.14 -19.99 -19.32
N GLU A 207 6.54 -21.15 -19.55
CA GLU A 207 5.09 -21.28 -19.72
C GLU A 207 4.33 -20.80 -18.48
N ASP A 208 4.77 -21.20 -17.29
CA ASP A 208 4.16 -20.78 -16.03
C ASP A 208 4.29 -19.25 -15.79
N LEU A 209 5.43 -18.66 -16.18
CA LEU A 209 5.60 -17.20 -16.15
C LEU A 209 4.66 -16.49 -17.14
N ASN A 210 4.52 -17.01 -18.35
CA ASN A 210 3.63 -16.45 -19.36
C ASN A 210 2.17 -16.54 -18.94
N GLU A 211 1.76 -17.66 -18.34
CA GLU A 211 0.43 -17.83 -17.79
C GLU A 211 0.16 -16.83 -16.65
N THR A 212 1.11 -16.65 -15.74
CA THR A 212 1.00 -15.65 -14.66
C THR A 212 0.87 -14.24 -15.23
N HIS A 213 1.65 -13.90 -16.25
CA HIS A 213 1.57 -12.62 -16.94
C HIS A 213 0.21 -12.43 -17.63
N TYR A 214 -0.30 -13.47 -18.29
CA TYR A 214 -1.63 -13.44 -18.89
C TYR A 214 -2.73 -13.17 -17.86
N LEU A 215 -2.70 -13.88 -16.73
CA LEU A 215 -3.65 -13.67 -15.64
C LEU A 215 -3.57 -12.24 -15.06
N PHE A 216 -2.38 -11.68 -14.98
CA PHE A 216 -2.20 -10.30 -14.54
C PHE A 216 -2.80 -9.30 -15.55
N LYS A 217 -2.52 -9.48 -16.84
CA LYS A 217 -3.11 -8.67 -17.93
C LYS A 217 -4.63 -8.73 -17.90
N ASP A 218 -5.20 -9.93 -17.83
CA ASP A 218 -6.64 -10.15 -17.78
C ASP A 218 -7.27 -9.45 -16.56
N PHE A 219 -6.63 -9.56 -15.40
CA PHE A 219 -7.09 -8.89 -14.20
C PHE A 219 -7.13 -7.37 -14.35
N VAL A 220 -6.03 -6.77 -14.83
CA VAL A 220 -5.95 -5.31 -15.04
C VAL A 220 -6.99 -4.87 -16.07
N HIS A 221 -7.15 -5.60 -17.17
CA HIS A 221 -8.14 -5.28 -18.21
C HIS A 221 -9.57 -5.33 -17.68
N ARG A 222 -9.89 -6.34 -16.86
CA ARG A 222 -11.22 -6.41 -16.19
C ARG A 222 -11.47 -5.24 -15.25
N MET A 223 -10.46 -4.77 -14.53
CA MET A 223 -10.58 -3.63 -13.62
C MET A 223 -10.62 -2.28 -14.37
N ARG A 224 -9.91 -2.17 -15.49
CA ARG A 224 -9.82 -0.97 -16.33
C ARG A 224 -10.07 -1.32 -17.81
N PRO A 225 -11.33 -1.54 -18.22
CA PRO A 225 -11.66 -2.01 -19.57
C PRO A 225 -11.26 -1.06 -20.70
N SER A 226 -11.14 0.26 -20.41
CA SER A 226 -10.73 1.28 -21.39
C SER A 226 -9.21 1.30 -21.65
N LEU A 227 -8.42 0.57 -20.86
CA LEU A 227 -6.97 0.54 -20.99
C LEU A 227 -6.56 -0.36 -22.16
N ASP A 228 -5.70 0.16 -23.05
CA ASP A 228 -5.05 -0.67 -24.06
C ASP A 228 -3.96 -1.52 -23.39
N ILE A 229 -4.37 -2.71 -22.94
CA ILE A 229 -3.54 -3.59 -22.11
C ILE A 229 -2.28 -4.07 -22.85
N GLU A 230 -2.36 -4.27 -24.15
CA GLU A 230 -1.21 -4.76 -24.91
C GLU A 230 -0.08 -3.71 -25.01
N GLN A 231 -0.43 -2.42 -25.01
CA GLN A 231 0.57 -1.35 -25.02
C GLN A 231 1.21 -1.09 -23.67
N VAL A 232 0.54 -1.42 -22.57
CA VAL A 232 1.01 -1.09 -21.22
C VAL A 232 1.46 -2.28 -20.40
N ALA A 233 1.19 -3.52 -20.84
CA ALA A 233 1.57 -4.74 -20.14
C ALA A 233 2.85 -5.38 -20.69
N THR A 234 3.82 -4.55 -21.02
CA THR A 234 5.14 -4.93 -21.56
C THR A 234 6.20 -5.12 -20.47
N GLY A 235 5.87 -4.88 -19.21
CA GLY A 235 6.81 -4.84 -18.10
C GLY A 235 7.48 -3.48 -17.90
N GLU A 236 7.23 -2.51 -18.79
CA GLU A 236 7.73 -1.14 -18.65
C GLU A 236 6.98 -0.38 -17.56
N HIS A 237 7.60 0.66 -17.06
CA HIS A 237 6.98 1.62 -16.15
C HIS A 237 7.04 3.02 -16.74
N TRP A 238 6.16 3.88 -16.26
CA TRP A 238 6.06 5.28 -16.67
C TRP A 238 5.92 6.17 -15.43
N TYR A 239 6.25 7.45 -15.58
CA TYR A 239 5.98 8.44 -14.56
C TYR A 239 4.50 8.86 -14.58
N GLY A 240 4.00 9.37 -13.47
CA GLY A 240 2.58 9.68 -13.29
C GLY A 240 1.95 10.46 -14.43
N THR A 241 2.62 11.50 -14.96
CA THR A 241 2.13 12.28 -16.11
C THR A 241 2.02 11.42 -17.38
N GLN A 242 3.03 10.63 -17.68
CA GLN A 242 3.02 9.70 -18.82
C GLN A 242 1.99 8.58 -18.63
N ALA A 243 1.85 8.10 -17.40
CA ALA A 243 0.88 7.07 -17.05
C ALA A 243 -0.56 7.55 -17.27
N GLN A 244 -0.84 8.84 -17.04
CA GLN A 244 -2.14 9.42 -17.34
C GLN A 244 -2.43 9.41 -18.84
N GLU A 245 -1.49 9.80 -19.69
CA GLU A 245 -1.63 9.76 -21.14
C GLU A 245 -1.91 8.36 -21.67
N LYS A 246 -1.36 7.34 -21.02
CA LYS A 246 -1.56 5.92 -21.36
C LYS A 246 -2.83 5.30 -20.74
N GLY A 247 -3.58 6.04 -19.94
CA GLY A 247 -4.78 5.56 -19.29
C GLY A 247 -4.54 4.71 -18.02
N LEU A 248 -3.30 4.61 -17.57
CA LEU A 248 -2.94 3.86 -16.35
C LEU A 248 -3.41 4.56 -15.08
N VAL A 249 -3.49 5.89 -15.09
CA VAL A 249 -4.01 6.71 -13.99
C VAL A 249 -5.04 7.72 -14.55
N ASP A 250 -5.94 8.18 -13.68
CA ASP A 250 -7.04 9.06 -14.08
C ASP A 250 -6.70 10.54 -13.89
N GLU A 251 -5.92 10.88 -12.88
CA GLU A 251 -5.59 12.26 -12.53
C GLU A 251 -4.16 12.35 -12.02
N VAL A 252 -3.50 13.47 -12.32
CA VAL A 252 -2.18 13.81 -11.79
C VAL A 252 -2.36 14.75 -10.59
N GLY A 253 -1.78 14.38 -9.45
CA GLY A 253 -1.85 15.14 -8.21
C GLY A 253 -1.27 14.36 -7.03
N THR A 254 -1.20 15.01 -5.87
CA THR A 254 -0.70 14.42 -4.63
C THR A 254 -1.84 13.89 -3.76
N SER A 255 -1.53 12.93 -2.90
CA SER A 255 -2.49 12.46 -1.89
C SER A 255 -2.88 13.56 -0.93
N ASP A 256 -1.98 14.49 -0.65
CA ASP A 256 -2.22 15.62 0.28
C ASP A 256 -3.31 16.55 -0.27
N ASP A 257 -3.19 16.99 -1.52
CA ASP A 257 -4.19 17.85 -2.15
C ASP A 257 -5.54 17.13 -2.32
N LEU A 258 -5.51 15.85 -2.68
CA LEU A 258 -6.72 15.03 -2.75
C LEU A 258 -7.46 15.02 -1.41
N LEU A 259 -6.77 14.78 -0.30
CA LEU A 259 -7.37 14.73 1.02
C LEU A 259 -7.88 16.08 1.49
N LEU A 260 -7.12 17.17 1.24
CA LEU A 260 -7.57 18.53 1.57
C LEU A 260 -8.85 18.90 0.81
N ASN A 261 -8.93 18.59 -0.47
CA ASN A 261 -10.12 18.83 -1.28
C ASN A 261 -11.34 18.02 -0.78
N LEU A 262 -11.12 16.77 -0.40
CA LEU A 262 -12.18 15.91 0.14
C LEU A 262 -12.68 16.36 1.52
N MET A 263 -11.83 17.04 2.29
CA MET A 263 -12.18 17.55 3.62
C MET A 263 -13.22 18.67 3.59
N GLU A 264 -13.38 19.39 2.48
CA GLU A 264 -14.34 20.50 2.37
C GLU A 264 -15.80 20.08 2.64
N GLY A 265 -16.17 18.85 2.32
CA GLY A 265 -17.54 18.35 2.51
C GLY A 265 -17.66 17.07 3.32
N ARG A 266 -16.54 16.50 3.77
CA ARG A 266 -16.47 15.16 4.38
C ARG A 266 -15.60 15.14 5.62
N GLU A 267 -15.80 14.13 6.45
CA GLU A 267 -14.94 13.84 7.60
C GLU A 267 -13.86 12.82 7.18
N LEU A 268 -12.58 13.18 7.31
CA LEU A 268 -11.47 12.27 7.04
C LEU A 268 -11.13 11.45 8.28
N VAL A 269 -11.15 10.13 8.14
CA VAL A 269 -10.89 9.18 9.20
C VAL A 269 -9.77 8.23 8.79
N GLY A 270 -8.61 8.36 9.39
CA GLY A 270 -7.51 7.41 9.21
C GLY A 270 -7.78 6.10 9.95
N VAL A 271 -7.68 4.99 9.26
CA VAL A 271 -7.85 3.64 9.82
C VAL A 271 -6.54 2.87 9.68
N ARG A 272 -5.99 2.40 10.78
CA ARG A 272 -4.75 1.64 10.79
C ARG A 272 -4.84 0.49 11.78
N PHE A 273 -4.63 -0.73 11.31
CA PHE A 273 -4.45 -1.88 12.16
C PHE A 273 -3.03 -1.88 12.75
N THR A 274 -2.92 -2.02 14.06
CA THR A 274 -1.65 -2.13 14.76
C THR A 274 -1.75 -3.29 15.76
N GLN A 275 -0.93 -4.30 15.58
CA GLN A 275 -0.77 -5.33 16.61
C GLN A 275 -0.05 -4.73 17.82
N ARG A 276 -0.58 -4.97 19.02
CA ARG A 276 0.15 -4.65 20.25
C ARG A 276 1.34 -5.60 20.32
N LYS A 277 2.54 -5.13 20.06
CA LYS A 277 3.76 -5.92 20.31
C LYS A 277 3.80 -6.26 21.79
N ARG A 278 3.80 -7.54 22.11
CA ARG A 278 4.05 -7.99 23.48
C ARG A 278 5.43 -7.50 23.93
N LEU A 279 5.57 -7.10 25.18
CA LEU A 279 6.85 -6.59 25.71
C LEU A 279 8.02 -7.57 25.47
N LEU A 280 7.75 -8.87 25.49
CA LEU A 280 8.73 -9.92 25.15
C LEU A 280 9.27 -9.82 23.71
N ASP A 281 8.45 -9.46 22.71
CA ASP A 281 8.90 -9.34 21.31
C ASP A 281 9.88 -8.17 21.10
N ARG A 282 9.86 -7.17 21.99
CA ARG A 282 10.84 -6.07 21.98
C ARG A 282 12.24 -6.55 22.37
N PHE A 283 12.33 -7.50 23.29
CA PHE A 283 13.62 -8.03 23.75
C PHE A 283 14.21 -9.03 22.76
N THR A 284 13.39 -9.88 22.13
CA THR A 284 13.87 -10.87 21.15
C THR A 284 14.34 -10.22 19.84
N ASN A 285 13.64 -9.23 19.33
CA ASN A 285 14.07 -8.50 18.12
C ASN A 285 15.34 -7.67 18.37
N SER A 286 15.47 -7.04 19.55
CA SER A 286 16.69 -6.32 19.93
C SER A 286 17.90 -7.25 20.08
N ALA A 287 17.70 -8.48 20.57
CA ALA A 287 18.75 -9.47 20.68
C ALA A 287 19.17 -10.03 19.31
N ALA A 288 18.21 -10.28 18.40
CA ALA A 288 18.49 -10.74 17.04
C ALA A 288 19.22 -9.68 16.22
N GLU A 289 18.77 -8.40 16.25
CA GLU A 289 19.46 -7.29 15.59
C GLU A 289 20.87 -7.05 16.15
N SER A 290 21.07 -7.28 17.46
CA SER A 290 22.38 -7.17 18.10
C SER A 290 23.30 -8.31 17.69
N ALA A 291 22.78 -9.53 17.56
CA ALA A 291 23.51 -10.69 17.07
C ALA A 291 23.93 -10.51 15.60
N ASP A 292 23.03 -10.04 14.73
CA ASP A 292 23.34 -9.74 13.33
C ASP A 292 24.40 -8.65 13.16
N ARG A 293 24.34 -7.59 13.98
CA ARG A 293 25.36 -6.53 13.98
C ARG A 293 26.71 -7.04 14.48
N LEU A 294 26.74 -7.94 15.46
CA LEU A 294 27.95 -8.58 15.94
C LEU A 294 28.55 -9.51 14.88
N LEU A 295 27.72 -10.29 14.21
CA LEU A 295 28.12 -11.18 13.13
C LEU A 295 28.69 -10.42 11.95
N LEU A 296 28.05 -9.34 11.53
CA LEU A 296 28.53 -8.43 10.47
C LEU A 296 29.85 -7.76 10.86
N ARG A 297 30.01 -7.31 12.10
CA ARG A 297 31.28 -6.76 12.60
C ARG A 297 32.40 -7.80 12.63
N TRP A 298 32.08 -9.02 12.98
CA TRP A 298 33.06 -10.13 13.00
C TRP A 298 33.50 -10.49 11.58
N LEU A 299 32.59 -10.58 10.63
CA LEU A 299 32.90 -10.80 9.21
C LEU A 299 33.74 -9.66 8.62
N GLN A 300 33.45 -8.40 8.98
CA GLN A 300 34.22 -7.24 8.53
C GLN A 300 35.65 -7.19 9.14
N ARG A 301 35.82 -7.70 10.36
CA ARG A 301 37.19 -7.81 10.97
C ARG A 301 38.04 -8.89 10.35
N GLY A 302 37.42 -9.97 9.84
CA GLY A 302 38.12 -11.03 9.13
C GLY A 302 38.69 -10.64 7.75
N GLN A 303 38.33 -9.47 7.22
CA GLN A 303 38.78 -8.97 5.91
C GLN A 303 39.95 -7.94 5.97
N LYS A 304 40.46 -7.64 7.15
CA LYS A 304 41.66 -6.80 7.24
C LYS A 304 42.89 -7.68 7.10
N PRO A 305 43.73 -7.52 6.05
CA PRO A 305 45.00 -8.20 5.98
C PRO A 305 45.89 -7.71 7.13
N LEU A 306 46.47 -8.64 7.85
CA LEU A 306 47.57 -8.37 8.80
C LEU A 306 48.77 -7.89 8.00
N LEU A 307 49.11 -6.62 8.09
CA LEU A 307 50.43 -6.09 7.83
C LEU A 307 51.19 -6.01 9.13
#